data_1e5dc1691399d6c9f04a1238a200d321
#
_entry.id   1e5dc1691399d6c9f04a1238a200d321
#
_cell.length_a   1.000
_cell.length_b   1.000
_cell.length_c   1.000
_cell.angle_alpha   90.00
_cell.angle_beta   90.00
_cell.angle_gamma   90.00
#
_symmetry.space_group_name_H-M   'P 1'
#
loop_
_entity.id
_entity.type
_entity.pdbx_description
1 polymer ?
#
loop_
_entity_poly.entity_id
_entity_poly.type
_entity_poly.pdbx_seq_one_letter_code
_entity_poly.pdbx_strand_id
1 'polypeptide(L)'
;MKRTILLLTFLLLFLLVSLPNHLLFAQKNFVQYVDPFIGTGGHGHTYPGATLPHGMVQLSPDTRLDGWDGCGGYHYSDSYIYGFTHTHLSGTGVSDYGDILLMPMSSKPSPDNKVYGSAFSHAHEKASAGFYSVKLEDENILAELTATTRVGFHKYSFAGSQNNNIIIDLKHRDEVIESSLKIINLHTIAGLRRSKAWANNQYVYFVIEFSKPFSKTGFWKNDTLLSSGTAELNNSKNIKAFFQFDETEVMAKVALSAVSIEGAQNNLAKELPGWDFVKTKTAAEKIWNDELGRIEVTSND
;
A
#
# COMPACT_ATOMS: atom_id res chain seq x y z
N MET A 1 30.20 -37.86 48.85
CA MET A 1 30.63 -37.07 47.68
C MET A 1 30.52 -37.81 46.36
N LYS A 2 31.14 -38.98 46.12
CA LYS A 2 31.08 -39.66 44.80
C LYS A 2 29.64 -40.07 44.36
N ARG A 3 28.77 -40.51 45.25
CA ARG A 3 27.38 -40.88 44.93
C ARG A 3 26.49 -39.69 44.60
N THR A 4 26.71 -38.54 45.22
CA THR A 4 25.95 -37.30 44.96
C THR A 4 26.32 -36.71 43.60
N ILE A 5 27.59 -36.78 43.19
CA ILE A 5 28.05 -36.31 41.87
C ILE A 5 27.48 -37.20 40.76
N LEU A 6 27.42 -38.51 40.98
CA LEU A 6 26.85 -39.47 40.01
C LEU A 6 25.33 -39.23 39.79
N LEU A 7 24.58 -38.92 40.87
CA LEU A 7 23.15 -38.59 40.78
C LEU A 7 22.91 -37.26 40.04
N LEU A 8 23.73 -36.25 40.31
CA LEU A 8 23.63 -34.96 39.60
C LEU A 8 23.95 -35.09 38.09
N THR A 9 24.97 -35.91 37.72
CA THR A 9 25.28 -36.18 36.31
C THR A 9 24.17 -36.93 35.61
N PHE A 10 23.53 -37.93 36.25
CA PHE A 10 22.38 -38.63 35.71
C PHE A 10 21.15 -37.73 35.56
N LEU A 11 20.90 -36.82 36.52
CA LEU A 11 19.80 -35.85 36.45
C LEU A 11 20.03 -34.83 35.33
N LEU A 12 21.26 -34.36 35.13
CA LEU A 12 21.61 -33.43 34.01
C LEU A 12 21.50 -34.13 32.64
N LEU A 13 21.92 -35.39 32.52
CA LEU A 13 21.75 -36.17 31.29
C LEU A 13 20.25 -36.42 31.00
N PHE A 14 19.44 -36.68 31.99
CA PHE A 14 17.99 -36.91 31.85
C PHE A 14 17.29 -35.60 31.44
N LEU A 15 17.70 -34.45 31.97
CA LEU A 15 17.21 -33.13 31.56
C LEU A 15 17.59 -32.78 30.11
N LEU A 16 18.78 -33.18 29.66
CA LEU A 16 19.22 -32.97 28.27
C LEU A 16 18.48 -33.86 27.26
N VAL A 17 18.08 -35.09 27.67
CA VAL A 17 17.34 -36.03 26.81
C VAL A 17 15.83 -35.73 26.81
N SER A 18 15.31 -35.08 27.86
CA SER A 18 13.90 -34.69 27.96
C SER A 18 13.57 -33.31 27.38
N LEU A 19 14.54 -32.56 26.85
CA LEU A 19 14.26 -31.40 26.02
C LEU A 19 13.55 -31.93 24.76
N PRO A 20 12.28 -31.57 24.51
CA PRO A 20 11.63 -31.96 23.28
C PRO A 20 12.54 -31.48 22.15
N ASN A 21 13.06 -32.41 21.35
CA ASN A 21 13.64 -32.11 20.06
C ASN A 21 12.51 -31.51 19.23
N HIS A 22 12.23 -30.22 19.43
CA HIS A 22 11.59 -29.43 18.41
C HIS A 22 12.59 -29.41 17.25
N LEU A 23 12.51 -30.43 16.41
CA LEU A 23 13.02 -30.31 15.05
C LEU A 23 12.37 -29.03 14.53
N LEU A 24 13.12 -27.94 14.57
CA LEU A 24 12.83 -26.73 13.82
C LEU A 24 12.87 -27.16 12.36
N PHE A 25 11.77 -27.77 11.89
CA PHE A 25 11.56 -27.82 10.44
C PHE A 25 11.56 -26.38 10.01
N ALA A 26 12.62 -25.97 9.31
CA ALA A 26 12.65 -24.68 8.67
C ALA A 26 11.36 -24.60 7.84
N GLN A 27 10.49 -23.64 8.20
CA GLN A 27 9.25 -23.46 7.45
C GLN A 27 9.67 -23.20 5.99
N LYS A 28 9.12 -24.01 5.07
CA LYS A 28 9.42 -23.82 3.64
C LYS A 28 9.02 -22.42 3.25
N ASN A 29 9.89 -21.72 2.54
CA ASN A 29 9.63 -20.36 2.03
C ASN A 29 9.07 -20.47 0.61
N PHE A 30 7.75 -20.54 0.48
CA PHE A 30 7.07 -20.60 -0.82
C PHE A 30 7.02 -19.24 -1.51
N VAL A 31 7.06 -18.15 -0.76
CA VAL A 31 7.02 -16.76 -1.28
C VAL A 31 8.19 -16.48 -2.22
N GLN A 32 9.34 -17.13 -2.02
CA GLN A 32 10.51 -16.99 -2.91
C GLN A 32 10.27 -17.43 -4.36
N TYR A 33 9.23 -18.23 -4.61
CA TYR A 33 8.87 -18.69 -5.96
C TYR A 33 7.84 -17.81 -6.65
N VAL A 34 7.35 -16.76 -5.97
CA VAL A 34 6.35 -15.85 -6.51
C VAL A 34 7.04 -14.64 -7.12
N ASP A 35 6.79 -14.41 -8.40
CA ASP A 35 7.18 -13.18 -9.10
C ASP A 35 5.91 -12.36 -9.41
N PRO A 36 5.64 -11.26 -8.67
CA PRO A 36 4.45 -10.43 -8.90
C PRO A 36 4.46 -9.68 -10.24
N PHE A 37 5.58 -9.64 -10.96
CA PHE A 37 5.62 -9.03 -12.30
C PHE A 37 5.08 -9.93 -13.40
N ILE A 38 4.89 -11.24 -13.15
CA ILE A 38 4.26 -12.14 -14.11
C ILE A 38 2.83 -11.65 -14.41
N GLY A 39 2.54 -11.45 -15.70
CA GLY A 39 1.25 -10.97 -16.17
C GLY A 39 1.09 -9.45 -16.16
N THR A 40 2.09 -8.67 -15.74
CA THR A 40 2.02 -7.20 -15.75
C THR A 40 2.38 -6.58 -17.10
N GLY A 41 2.90 -7.37 -18.05
CA GLY A 41 3.21 -6.94 -19.41
C GLY A 41 2.31 -7.60 -20.46
N GLY A 42 2.40 -7.14 -21.71
CA GLY A 42 1.55 -7.61 -22.80
C GLY A 42 0.07 -7.43 -22.47
N HIS A 43 -0.71 -8.52 -22.56
CA HIS A 43 -2.15 -8.52 -22.28
C HIS A 43 -2.49 -9.24 -20.95
N GLY A 44 -1.60 -9.22 -19.97
CA GLY A 44 -1.79 -9.98 -18.73
C GLY A 44 -2.73 -9.32 -17.72
N HIS A 45 -2.78 -7.99 -17.71
CA HIS A 45 -3.69 -7.16 -16.88
C HIS A 45 -3.57 -7.42 -15.38
N THR A 46 -2.36 -7.68 -14.88
CA THR A 46 -2.09 -7.80 -13.44
C THR A 46 -1.31 -6.60 -12.93
N TYR A 47 -1.11 -6.52 -11.62
CA TYR A 47 -0.34 -5.46 -10.96
C TYR A 47 0.65 -6.08 -9.96
N PRO A 48 1.84 -5.45 -9.73
CA PRO A 48 2.89 -6.00 -8.89
C PRO A 48 2.77 -5.59 -7.42
N GLY A 49 1.76 -4.83 -7.04
CA GLY A 49 1.65 -4.15 -5.76
C GLY A 49 1.37 -5.06 -4.57
N ALA A 50 1.37 -4.45 -3.39
CA ALA A 50 1.15 -5.12 -2.12
C ALA A 50 -0.34 -5.43 -1.89
N THR A 51 -0.65 -6.72 -1.76
CA THR A 51 -1.97 -7.22 -1.39
C THR A 51 -1.83 -8.44 -0.50
N LEU A 52 -2.86 -8.78 0.28
CA LEU A 52 -2.96 -10.06 1.00
C LEU A 52 -3.88 -11.03 0.26
N PRO A 53 -3.78 -12.34 0.51
CA PRO A 53 -4.77 -13.29 0.02
C PRO A 53 -6.18 -12.85 0.39
N HIS A 54 -7.05 -12.65 -0.61
CA HIS A 54 -8.44 -12.18 -0.44
C HIS A 54 -8.58 -10.80 0.25
N GLY A 55 -7.53 -9.96 0.23
CA GLY A 55 -7.55 -8.62 0.79
C GLY A 55 -8.46 -7.67 -0.02
N MET A 56 -9.12 -6.74 0.68
CA MET A 56 -9.84 -5.63 0.04
C MET A 56 -8.86 -4.62 -0.56
N VAL A 57 -7.70 -4.42 0.07
CA VAL A 57 -6.67 -3.51 -0.41
C VAL A 57 -5.78 -4.22 -1.42
N GLN A 58 -5.67 -3.61 -2.61
CA GLN A 58 -4.70 -3.91 -3.65
C GLN A 58 -3.88 -2.65 -3.90
N LEU A 59 -2.83 -2.46 -3.09
CA LEU A 59 -2.00 -1.25 -3.10
C LEU A 59 -0.90 -1.37 -4.13
N SER A 60 -1.01 -0.63 -5.23
CA SER A 60 -0.09 -0.75 -6.37
C SER A 60 0.15 0.59 -7.04
N PRO A 61 1.30 0.77 -7.74
CA PRO A 61 1.49 1.91 -8.62
C PRO A 61 0.53 1.86 -9.80
N ASP A 62 0.08 3.04 -10.23
CA ASP A 62 -0.58 3.26 -11.51
C ASP A 62 0.41 3.91 -12.49
N THR A 63 0.68 3.21 -13.60
CA THR A 63 1.59 3.65 -14.66
C THR A 63 0.87 3.95 -15.95
N ARG A 64 -0.39 3.46 -16.12
CA ARG A 64 -1.19 3.64 -17.32
C ARG A 64 -2.62 4.01 -16.98
N LEU A 65 -3.09 5.12 -17.56
CA LEU A 65 -4.38 5.72 -17.21
C LEU A 65 -5.54 5.24 -18.08
N ASP A 66 -5.25 4.74 -19.27
CA ASP A 66 -6.23 4.38 -20.28
C ASP A 66 -5.76 3.18 -21.11
N GLY A 67 -6.61 2.78 -22.05
CA GLY A 67 -6.35 1.65 -22.93
C GLY A 67 -6.65 0.29 -22.27
N TRP A 68 -6.83 -0.71 -23.12
CA TRP A 68 -7.16 -2.07 -22.69
C TRP A 68 -6.06 -2.69 -21.82
N ASP A 69 -4.80 -2.55 -22.23
CA ASP A 69 -3.65 -3.06 -21.47
C ASP A 69 -3.39 -2.31 -20.16
N GLY A 70 -3.98 -1.11 -20.00
CA GLY A 70 -3.90 -0.31 -18.78
C GLY A 70 -4.97 -0.61 -17.73
N CYS A 71 -5.88 -1.55 -17.98
CA CYS A 71 -7.03 -1.78 -17.10
C CYS A 71 -6.64 -2.20 -15.68
N GLY A 72 -5.51 -2.88 -15.48
CA GLY A 72 -4.95 -3.22 -14.18
C GLY A 72 -4.24 -2.08 -13.46
N GLY A 73 -4.12 -0.89 -14.07
CA GLY A 73 -3.43 0.28 -13.52
C GLY A 73 -1.94 0.31 -13.80
N TYR A 74 -1.27 -0.80 -13.76
CA TYR A 74 0.16 -0.96 -14.04
C TYR A 74 0.39 -1.69 -15.36
N HIS A 75 1.45 -1.30 -16.09
CA HIS A 75 1.96 -2.08 -17.21
C HIS A 75 3.49 -2.04 -17.24
N TYR A 76 4.12 -3.21 -17.34
CA TYR A 76 5.57 -3.37 -17.21
C TYR A 76 6.41 -2.59 -18.25
N SER A 77 5.86 -2.25 -19.41
CA SER A 77 6.58 -1.45 -20.41
C SER A 77 6.61 0.05 -20.11
N ASP A 78 5.92 0.50 -19.06
CA ASP A 78 5.85 1.91 -18.71
C ASP A 78 7.06 2.34 -17.87
N SER A 79 7.39 3.62 -17.91
CA SER A 79 8.51 4.24 -17.17
C SER A 79 8.08 5.45 -16.35
N TYR A 80 6.77 5.62 -16.11
CA TYR A 80 6.20 6.74 -15.37
C TYR A 80 5.11 6.28 -14.42
N ILE A 81 5.16 6.70 -13.16
CA ILE A 81 4.18 6.42 -12.11
C ILE A 81 3.37 7.68 -11.84
N TYR A 82 2.04 7.58 -11.94
CA TYR A 82 1.11 8.66 -11.60
C TYR A 82 0.80 8.70 -10.11
N GLY A 83 0.95 7.61 -9.40
CA GLY A 83 0.74 7.48 -7.97
C GLY A 83 0.44 6.04 -7.56
N PHE A 84 0.04 5.87 -6.31
CA PHE A 84 -0.27 4.57 -5.70
C PHE A 84 -1.74 4.57 -5.30
N THR A 85 -2.54 3.69 -5.93
CA THR A 85 -3.96 3.50 -5.59
C THR A 85 -4.17 2.24 -4.77
N HIS A 86 -5.32 2.13 -4.12
CA HIS A 86 -5.59 1.10 -3.11
C HIS A 86 -6.52 0.00 -3.57
N THR A 87 -7.03 0.12 -4.80
CA THR A 87 -7.93 -0.87 -5.39
C THR A 87 -7.56 -1.10 -6.86
N HIS A 88 -7.40 -2.36 -7.26
CA HIS A 88 -7.07 -2.76 -8.63
C HIS A 88 -7.83 -4.04 -8.99
N LEU A 89 -8.28 -4.14 -10.23
CA LEU A 89 -8.68 -5.41 -10.80
C LEU A 89 -7.47 -6.14 -11.39
N SER A 90 -7.51 -7.45 -11.38
CA SER A 90 -6.45 -8.30 -11.90
C SER A 90 -7.02 -9.30 -12.91
N GLY A 91 -6.42 -9.38 -14.09
CA GLY A 91 -6.72 -10.37 -15.12
C GLY A 91 -8.05 -10.18 -15.84
N THR A 92 -8.69 -9.02 -15.78
CA THR A 92 -10.06 -8.82 -16.31
C THR A 92 -10.13 -8.21 -17.69
N GLY A 93 -9.17 -7.40 -18.12
CA GLY A 93 -9.25 -6.62 -19.36
C GLY A 93 -10.31 -5.50 -19.34
N VAL A 94 -10.86 -5.17 -18.20
CA VAL A 94 -11.83 -4.09 -17.98
C VAL A 94 -11.28 -3.16 -16.92
N SER A 95 -11.27 -1.84 -17.21
CA SER A 95 -10.88 -0.84 -16.23
C SER A 95 -12.01 -0.66 -15.21
N ASP A 96 -11.67 -0.79 -13.95
CA ASP A 96 -12.49 -0.45 -12.79
C ASP A 96 -11.57 -0.25 -11.59
N TYR A 97 -12.01 0.52 -10.58
CA TYR A 97 -11.23 0.85 -9.40
C TYR A 97 -10.16 1.95 -9.63
N GLY A 98 -9.00 1.87 -8.98
CA GLY A 98 -8.02 2.95 -8.94
C GLY A 98 -8.41 4.00 -7.89
N ASP A 99 -8.96 3.53 -6.75
CA ASP A 99 -9.45 4.41 -5.70
C ASP A 99 -8.34 4.90 -4.78
N ILE A 100 -8.49 6.14 -4.35
CA ILE A 100 -7.67 6.82 -3.32
C ILE A 100 -6.19 6.81 -3.69
N LEU A 101 -5.82 7.66 -4.65
CA LEU A 101 -4.42 7.82 -5.05
C LEU A 101 -3.65 8.65 -4.03
N LEU A 102 -2.48 8.15 -3.62
CA LEU A 102 -1.44 8.89 -2.92
C LEU A 102 -0.19 8.98 -3.79
N MET A 103 0.44 10.18 -3.85
CA MET A 103 1.73 10.36 -4.53
C MET A 103 2.63 11.30 -3.71
N PRO A 104 3.82 10.84 -3.27
CA PRO A 104 4.79 11.71 -2.60
C PRO A 104 5.54 12.55 -3.63
N MET A 105 5.83 13.81 -3.29
CA MET A 105 6.64 14.72 -4.09
C MET A 105 7.39 15.72 -3.22
N SER A 106 8.55 16.21 -3.68
CA SER A 106 9.39 17.19 -2.98
C SER A 106 9.40 18.56 -3.66
N SER A 107 8.69 18.71 -4.75
CA SER A 107 8.55 19.95 -5.49
C SER A 107 7.26 20.70 -5.13
N LYS A 108 7.01 21.83 -5.78
CA LYS A 108 5.79 22.64 -5.57
C LYS A 108 4.55 21.83 -5.94
N PRO A 109 3.58 21.66 -5.02
CA PRO A 109 2.37 20.91 -5.27
C PRO A 109 1.57 21.41 -6.47
N SER A 110 1.11 20.49 -7.32
CA SER A 110 0.30 20.73 -8.52
C SER A 110 -0.89 19.76 -8.56
N PRO A 111 -2.05 20.14 -9.12
CA PRO A 111 -3.14 19.22 -9.38
C PRO A 111 -2.96 18.40 -10.66
N ASP A 112 -1.95 18.69 -11.47
CA ASP A 112 -1.68 18.00 -12.73
C ASP A 112 -0.86 16.72 -12.48
N ASN A 113 -1.40 15.57 -12.89
CA ASN A 113 -0.76 14.28 -12.71
C ASN A 113 0.55 14.11 -13.53
N LYS A 114 0.74 14.90 -14.56
CA LYS A 114 2.01 14.98 -15.30
C LYS A 114 3.09 15.77 -14.56
N VAL A 115 2.70 16.52 -13.52
CA VAL A 115 3.59 17.31 -12.68
C VAL A 115 3.88 16.61 -11.35
N TYR A 116 2.86 16.02 -10.72
CA TYR A 116 3.07 15.30 -9.46
C TYR A 116 3.54 13.85 -9.64
N GLY A 117 3.33 13.22 -10.79
CA GLY A 117 3.86 11.90 -11.09
C GLY A 117 5.39 11.90 -11.24
N SER A 118 6.00 10.76 -11.41
CA SER A 118 7.46 10.63 -11.52
C SER A 118 7.89 9.54 -12.48
N ALA A 119 9.00 9.76 -13.17
CA ALA A 119 9.73 8.71 -13.85
C ALA A 119 10.24 7.67 -12.85
N PHE A 120 10.34 6.42 -13.29
CA PHE A 120 10.95 5.32 -12.55
C PHE A 120 11.68 4.35 -13.48
N SER A 121 12.50 3.49 -12.90
CA SER A 121 13.21 2.42 -13.61
C SER A 121 12.98 1.09 -12.92
N HIS A 122 12.76 0.03 -13.72
CA HIS A 122 12.66 -1.34 -13.20
C HIS A 122 13.94 -1.81 -12.50
N ALA A 123 15.10 -1.18 -12.75
CA ALA A 123 16.33 -1.44 -12.01
C ALA A 123 16.23 -1.01 -10.53
N HIS A 124 15.32 -0.09 -10.22
CA HIS A 124 15.08 0.44 -8.88
C HIS A 124 13.68 0.10 -8.35
N GLU A 125 13.04 -0.91 -8.95
CA GLU A 125 11.73 -1.44 -8.58
C GLU A 125 11.88 -2.84 -8.01
N LYS A 126 11.11 -3.17 -6.99
CA LYS A 126 11.07 -4.52 -6.38
C LYS A 126 9.65 -4.86 -5.95
N ALA A 127 9.27 -6.10 -6.21
CA ALA A 127 8.01 -6.66 -5.72
C ALA A 127 8.24 -8.04 -5.11
N SER A 128 7.45 -8.37 -4.11
CA SER A 128 7.30 -9.71 -3.56
C SER A 128 5.89 -9.84 -2.98
N ALA A 129 5.45 -11.04 -2.68
CA ALA A 129 4.12 -11.24 -2.12
C ALA A 129 3.91 -10.38 -0.87
N GLY A 130 2.95 -9.46 -0.92
CA GLY A 130 2.63 -8.52 0.16
C GLY A 130 3.53 -7.29 0.29
N PHE A 131 4.45 -7.07 -0.66
CA PHE A 131 5.35 -5.93 -0.61
C PHE A 131 5.70 -5.40 -2.02
N TYR A 132 5.83 -4.09 -2.11
CA TYR A 132 6.32 -3.39 -3.30
C TYR A 132 7.21 -2.22 -2.90
N SER A 133 8.23 -1.91 -3.70
CA SER A 133 9.02 -0.69 -3.55
C SER A 133 9.53 -0.18 -4.87
N VAL A 134 9.67 1.14 -4.97
CA VAL A 134 10.21 1.81 -6.16
C VAL A 134 10.87 3.13 -5.78
N LYS A 135 11.92 3.49 -6.51
CA LYS A 135 12.49 4.81 -6.46
C LYS A 135 11.82 5.71 -7.49
N LEU A 136 11.22 6.78 -7.04
CA LEU A 136 10.71 7.88 -7.86
C LEU A 136 11.87 8.77 -8.25
N GLU A 137 12.26 8.75 -9.53
CA GLU A 137 13.55 9.31 -9.96
C GLU A 137 13.55 10.83 -10.03
N ASP A 138 12.46 11.44 -10.48
CA ASP A 138 12.35 12.90 -10.61
C ASP A 138 12.46 13.62 -9.26
N GLU A 139 11.95 12.98 -8.20
CA GLU A 139 11.88 13.55 -6.85
C GLU A 139 12.89 12.91 -5.89
N ASN A 140 13.64 11.88 -6.35
CA ASN A 140 14.56 11.09 -5.53
C ASN A 140 13.93 10.58 -4.23
N ILE A 141 12.73 10.03 -4.33
CA ILE A 141 11.96 9.49 -3.20
C ILE A 141 11.92 7.97 -3.30
N LEU A 142 12.19 7.27 -2.19
CA LEU A 142 11.92 5.84 -2.09
C LEU A 142 10.50 5.65 -1.53
N ALA A 143 9.66 4.98 -2.30
CA ALA A 143 8.34 4.54 -1.88
C ALA A 143 8.36 3.04 -1.57
N GLU A 144 7.92 2.64 -0.38
CA GLU A 144 7.77 1.26 0.07
C GLU A 144 6.31 1.04 0.47
N LEU A 145 5.73 -0.06 0.03
CA LEU A 145 4.32 -0.38 0.22
C LEU A 145 4.16 -1.78 0.81
N THR A 146 3.27 -1.91 1.78
CA THR A 146 2.75 -3.20 2.27
C THR A 146 1.28 -3.05 2.63
N ALA A 147 0.60 -4.12 3.00
CA ALA A 147 -0.81 -4.04 3.31
C ALA A 147 -1.23 -5.05 4.38
N THR A 148 -2.33 -4.76 5.05
CA THR A 148 -3.19 -5.73 5.71
C THR A 148 -4.42 -6.01 4.84
N THR A 149 -5.42 -6.71 5.34
CA THR A 149 -6.62 -7.04 4.56
C THR A 149 -7.35 -5.80 4.05
N ARG A 150 -7.44 -4.73 4.87
CA ARG A 150 -8.22 -3.52 4.59
C ARG A 150 -7.46 -2.21 4.78
N VAL A 151 -6.15 -2.29 5.06
CA VAL A 151 -5.31 -1.10 5.26
C VAL A 151 -4.07 -1.19 4.38
N GLY A 152 -3.89 -0.22 3.49
CA GLY A 152 -2.63 0.00 2.79
C GLY A 152 -1.64 0.74 3.70
N PHE A 153 -0.38 0.37 3.66
CA PHE A 153 0.66 0.97 4.48
C PHE A 153 1.82 1.43 3.60
N HIS A 154 2.01 2.73 3.55
CA HIS A 154 3.06 3.39 2.78
C HIS A 154 4.17 3.87 3.70
N LYS A 155 5.38 3.82 3.19
CA LYS A 155 6.55 4.47 3.78
C LYS A 155 7.26 5.24 2.67
N TYR A 156 7.42 6.54 2.85
CA TYR A 156 8.09 7.43 1.93
C TYR A 156 9.36 8.00 2.57
N SER A 157 10.50 7.80 1.90
CA SER A 157 11.79 8.36 2.31
C SER A 157 12.19 9.42 1.29
N PHE A 158 12.18 10.68 1.72
CA PHE A 158 12.52 11.85 0.94
C PHE A 158 14.03 12.15 1.02
N ALA A 159 14.62 12.66 -0.05
CA ALA A 159 16.05 13.00 -0.07
C ALA A 159 16.39 14.26 0.76
N GLY A 160 15.41 15.14 0.99
CA GLY A 160 15.55 16.39 1.76
C GLY A 160 14.35 16.64 2.65
N SER A 161 14.46 17.70 3.49
CA SER A 161 13.42 18.07 4.46
C SER A 161 12.56 19.28 4.02
N GLN A 162 12.69 19.74 2.77
CA GLN A 162 11.94 20.91 2.29
C GLN A 162 10.88 20.49 1.28
N ASN A 163 9.66 20.99 1.45
CA ASN A 163 8.54 20.77 0.53
C ASN A 163 8.15 19.28 0.35
N ASN A 164 8.35 18.44 1.34
CA ASN A 164 7.91 17.06 1.29
C ASN A 164 6.39 17.01 1.36
N ASN A 165 5.75 16.63 0.27
CA ASN A 165 4.30 16.62 0.14
C ASN A 165 3.80 15.21 -0.15
N ILE A 166 2.57 14.93 0.26
CA ILE A 166 1.79 13.80 -0.24
C ILE A 166 0.56 14.38 -0.92
N ILE A 167 0.43 14.11 -2.22
CA ILE A 167 -0.76 14.43 -3.00
C ILE A 167 -1.80 13.35 -2.77
N ILE A 168 -3.06 13.77 -2.63
CA ILE A 168 -4.23 12.89 -2.68
C ILE A 168 -5.05 13.30 -3.89
N ASP A 169 -5.33 12.34 -4.78
CA ASP A 169 -6.18 12.55 -5.94
C ASP A 169 -7.38 11.59 -5.89
N LEU A 170 -8.57 12.15 -5.69
CA LEU A 170 -9.83 11.39 -5.70
C LEU A 170 -10.50 11.36 -7.07
N LYS A 171 -9.94 12.06 -8.09
CA LYS A 171 -10.43 12.00 -9.47
C LYS A 171 -9.80 10.86 -10.28
N HIS A 172 -8.66 10.36 -9.84
CA HIS A 172 -7.85 9.40 -10.59
C HIS A 172 -8.67 8.23 -11.15
N ARG A 173 -8.45 7.90 -12.44
CA ARG A 173 -9.04 6.81 -13.23
C ARG A 173 -10.55 6.94 -13.43
N ASP A 174 -11.35 6.06 -12.87
CA ASP A 174 -12.77 5.87 -13.17
C ASP A 174 -13.62 7.13 -13.08
N GLU A 175 -14.78 7.16 -13.72
CA GLU A 175 -15.70 8.29 -13.61
C GLU A 175 -16.19 8.46 -12.19
N VAL A 176 -15.76 9.55 -11.54
CA VAL A 176 -16.21 9.92 -10.21
C VAL A 176 -17.63 10.46 -10.28
N ILE A 177 -18.54 9.83 -9.51
CA ILE A 177 -19.90 10.31 -9.31
C ILE A 177 -19.89 11.41 -8.24
N GLU A 178 -19.18 11.15 -7.14
CA GLU A 178 -19.09 12.01 -5.97
C GLU A 178 -17.81 11.70 -5.18
N SER A 179 -17.20 12.72 -4.61
CA SER A 179 -16.14 12.56 -3.63
C SER A 179 -16.24 13.57 -2.51
N SER A 180 -15.66 13.23 -1.36
CA SER A 180 -15.50 14.10 -0.21
C SER A 180 -14.14 13.89 0.45
N LEU A 181 -13.60 14.93 1.05
CA LEU A 181 -12.35 14.89 1.80
C LEU A 181 -12.44 15.87 2.97
N LYS A 182 -12.10 15.39 4.18
CA LYS A 182 -12.16 16.17 5.42
C LYS A 182 -10.92 15.94 6.26
N ILE A 183 -10.35 17.02 6.78
CA ILE A 183 -9.33 16.99 7.82
C ILE A 183 -10.01 16.74 9.16
N ILE A 184 -9.60 15.68 9.85
CA ILE A 184 -10.06 15.35 11.20
C ILE A 184 -9.15 15.98 12.26
N ASN A 185 -7.83 15.89 12.05
CA ASN A 185 -6.79 16.53 12.86
C ASN A 185 -5.50 16.62 12.03
N LEU A 186 -4.38 17.08 12.61
CA LEU A 186 -3.11 17.26 11.90
C LEU A 186 -2.43 15.96 11.43
N HIS A 187 -2.98 14.80 11.78
CA HIS A 187 -2.49 13.49 11.34
C HIS A 187 -3.51 12.72 10.51
N THR A 188 -4.79 13.10 10.56
CA THR A 188 -5.87 12.23 10.09
C THR A 188 -6.81 12.98 9.16
N ILE A 189 -7.08 12.37 8.04
CA ILE A 189 -8.09 12.79 7.09
C ILE A 189 -9.04 11.64 6.77
N ALA A 190 -10.24 11.95 6.36
CA ALA A 190 -11.24 10.95 5.98
C ALA A 190 -12.05 11.44 4.78
N GLY A 191 -12.70 10.51 4.10
CA GLY A 191 -13.53 10.87 2.97
C GLY A 191 -14.25 9.69 2.33
N LEU A 192 -14.78 10.01 1.16
CA LEU A 192 -15.52 9.09 0.30
C LEU A 192 -15.07 9.31 -1.14
N ARG A 193 -14.91 8.25 -1.89
CA ARG A 193 -14.91 8.25 -3.36
C ARG A 193 -16.04 7.33 -3.84
N ARG A 194 -16.97 7.90 -4.57
CA ARG A 194 -18.03 7.16 -5.25
C ARG A 194 -17.79 7.25 -6.75
N SER A 195 -17.64 6.11 -7.39
CA SER A 195 -17.27 6.02 -8.80
C SER A 195 -18.14 5.02 -9.57
N LYS A 196 -17.98 5.04 -10.87
CA LYS A 196 -18.54 4.04 -11.79
C LYS A 196 -17.57 3.80 -12.94
N ALA A 197 -17.50 2.53 -13.33
CA ALA A 197 -16.94 2.05 -14.58
C ALA A 197 -17.68 0.76 -14.94
N TRP A 198 -17.08 -0.40 -14.82
CA TRP A 198 -17.80 -1.67 -14.94
C TRP A 198 -18.82 -1.84 -13.79
N ALA A 199 -18.43 -1.56 -12.55
CA ALA A 199 -19.38 -1.40 -11.46
C ALA A 199 -20.12 -0.07 -11.60
N ASN A 200 -21.47 -0.09 -11.69
CA ASN A 200 -22.27 1.10 -11.95
C ASN A 200 -22.29 2.09 -10.77
N ASN A 201 -21.97 1.66 -9.57
CA ASN A 201 -22.09 2.46 -8.35
C ASN A 201 -21.24 1.87 -7.24
N GLN A 202 -20.03 2.35 -7.08
CA GLN A 202 -19.04 1.86 -6.12
C GLN A 202 -18.79 2.92 -5.06
N TYR A 203 -18.84 2.51 -3.81
CA TYR A 203 -18.53 3.36 -2.66
C TYR A 203 -17.24 2.89 -2.00
N VAL A 204 -16.26 3.77 -1.87
CA VAL A 204 -15.04 3.56 -1.10
C VAL A 204 -14.89 4.68 -0.08
N TYR A 205 -15.25 4.38 1.17
CA TYR A 205 -14.96 5.23 2.31
C TYR A 205 -13.54 4.96 2.78
N PHE A 206 -12.83 6.01 3.18
CA PHE A 206 -11.46 5.89 3.62
C PHE A 206 -11.12 6.74 4.83
N VAL A 207 -10.12 6.30 5.58
CA VAL A 207 -9.39 7.08 6.59
C VAL A 207 -7.91 6.97 6.29
N ILE A 208 -7.24 8.12 6.22
CA ILE A 208 -5.79 8.18 6.07
C ILE A 208 -5.21 8.75 7.36
N GLU A 209 -4.25 8.03 7.94
CA GLU A 209 -3.48 8.47 9.09
C GLU A 209 -2.02 8.60 8.70
N PHE A 210 -1.39 9.74 9.02
CA PHE A 210 0.02 10.02 8.79
C PHE A 210 0.82 9.87 10.08
N SER A 211 2.04 9.33 10.00
CA SER A 211 2.94 9.16 11.14
C SER A 211 3.46 10.48 11.72
N LYS A 212 3.39 11.54 10.93
CA LYS A 212 3.84 12.90 11.26
C LYS A 212 2.71 13.89 11.06
N PRO A 213 2.67 15.00 11.83
CA PRO A 213 1.72 16.05 11.59
C PRO A 213 2.07 16.77 10.27
N PHE A 214 1.08 17.09 9.45
CA PHE A 214 1.32 17.98 8.33
C PHE A 214 1.35 19.44 8.79
N SER A 215 2.33 20.19 8.28
CA SER A 215 2.56 21.59 8.61
C SER A 215 1.78 22.56 7.71
N LYS A 216 1.44 22.09 6.49
CA LYS A 216 0.68 22.87 5.51
C LYS A 216 -0.19 21.97 4.67
N THR A 217 -1.31 22.51 4.19
CA THR A 217 -2.24 21.81 3.30
C THR A 217 -2.86 22.76 2.29
N GLY A 218 -3.32 22.21 1.17
CA GLY A 218 -4.14 22.91 0.22
C GLY A 218 -5.05 21.96 -0.54
N PHE A 219 -6.20 22.47 -0.94
CA PHE A 219 -7.23 21.73 -1.64
C PHE A 219 -7.47 22.31 -3.01
N TRP A 220 -7.61 21.45 -4.00
CA TRP A 220 -8.10 21.82 -5.33
C TRP A 220 -9.50 21.26 -5.55
N LYS A 221 -10.37 22.09 -6.09
CA LYS A 221 -11.67 21.68 -6.62
C LYS A 221 -11.69 22.03 -8.11
N ASN A 222 -11.90 21.04 -8.96
CA ASN A 222 -11.82 21.19 -10.42
C ASN A 222 -10.48 21.86 -10.85
N ASP A 223 -9.38 21.36 -10.27
CA ASP A 223 -8.00 21.82 -10.49
C ASP A 223 -7.72 23.29 -10.11
N THR A 224 -8.68 23.98 -9.46
CA THR A 224 -8.51 25.32 -8.93
C THR A 224 -8.17 25.26 -7.44
N LEU A 225 -7.03 25.87 -7.06
CA LEU A 225 -6.60 25.94 -5.66
C LEU A 225 -7.57 26.84 -4.87
N LEU A 226 -8.07 26.30 -3.76
CA LEU A 226 -8.97 27.02 -2.87
C LEU A 226 -8.20 27.89 -1.86
N SER A 227 -8.94 28.77 -1.19
CA SER A 227 -8.38 29.61 -0.13
C SER A 227 -7.75 28.82 0.98
N SER A 228 -6.73 29.38 1.62
CA SER A 228 -6.10 28.79 2.82
C SER A 228 -7.14 28.62 3.93
N GLY A 229 -6.99 27.50 4.69
CA GLY A 229 -7.92 27.16 5.76
C GLY A 229 -9.12 26.28 5.35
N THR A 230 -9.24 25.92 4.06
CA THR A 230 -10.19 24.90 3.64
C THR A 230 -9.83 23.58 4.32
N ALA A 231 -10.76 23.01 5.09
CA ALA A 231 -10.57 21.75 5.84
C ALA A 231 -11.54 20.65 5.39
N GLU A 232 -12.51 20.96 4.56
CA GLU A 232 -13.52 20.01 4.08
C GLU A 232 -14.03 20.38 2.71
N LEU A 233 -14.18 19.38 1.85
CA LEU A 233 -14.84 19.45 0.56
C LEU A 233 -15.80 18.28 0.41
N ASN A 234 -16.99 18.56 -0.10
CA ASN A 234 -18.05 17.58 -0.30
C ASN A 234 -18.65 17.74 -1.71
N ASN A 235 -19.31 16.67 -2.17
CA ASN A 235 -20.15 16.66 -3.39
C ASN A 235 -19.39 17.20 -4.62
N SER A 236 -18.18 16.69 -4.86
CA SER A 236 -17.40 17.09 -6.03
C SER A 236 -16.91 15.86 -6.79
N LYS A 237 -16.80 16.00 -8.12
CA LYS A 237 -16.25 14.96 -8.98
C LYS A 237 -14.72 15.07 -9.15
N ASN A 238 -14.12 16.18 -8.72
CA ASN A 238 -12.70 16.40 -8.82
C ASN A 238 -12.21 17.14 -7.57
N ILE A 239 -11.77 16.34 -6.60
CA ILE A 239 -11.08 16.80 -5.39
C ILE A 239 -9.67 16.25 -5.44
N LYS A 240 -8.70 17.14 -5.25
CA LYS A 240 -7.31 16.81 -4.96
C LYS A 240 -6.87 17.63 -3.76
N ALA A 241 -5.85 17.15 -3.06
CA ALA A 241 -5.25 17.87 -1.94
C ALA A 241 -3.78 17.56 -1.83
N PHE A 242 -3.02 18.45 -1.20
CA PHE A 242 -1.66 18.18 -0.76
C PHE A 242 -1.53 18.37 0.75
N PHE A 243 -0.67 17.59 1.36
CA PHE A 243 -0.28 17.64 2.76
C PHE A 243 1.23 17.71 2.82
N GLN A 244 1.78 18.79 3.41
CA GLN A 244 3.21 19.06 3.50
C GLN A 244 3.74 18.64 4.87
N PHE A 245 4.91 18.02 4.88
CA PHE A 245 5.61 17.53 6.06
C PHE A 245 7.01 18.12 6.12
N ASP A 246 7.53 18.28 7.34
CA ASP A 246 8.86 18.82 7.60
C ASP A 246 9.90 17.71 7.77
N GLU A 247 9.48 16.44 7.82
CA GLU A 247 10.31 15.27 8.00
C GLU A 247 10.73 14.62 6.70
N THR A 248 11.87 13.94 6.73
CA THR A 248 12.41 13.16 5.60
C THR A 248 11.85 11.75 5.49
N GLU A 249 11.17 11.25 6.51
CA GLU A 249 10.44 9.99 6.49
C GLU A 249 9.02 10.22 6.96
N VAL A 250 8.06 9.88 6.11
CA VAL A 250 6.63 9.95 6.41
C VAL A 250 5.98 8.62 6.03
N MET A 251 5.25 8.05 6.98
CA MET A 251 4.40 6.89 6.72
C MET A 251 2.93 7.31 6.65
N ALA A 252 2.17 6.61 5.81
CA ALA A 252 0.72 6.79 5.69
C ALA A 252 0.02 5.44 5.73
N LYS A 253 -1.03 5.34 6.52
CA LYS A 253 -1.94 4.21 6.56
C LYS A 253 -3.25 4.63 5.89
N VAL A 254 -3.74 3.85 4.95
CA VAL A 254 -4.98 4.11 4.23
C VAL A 254 -5.93 2.95 4.46
N ALA A 255 -6.89 3.14 5.34
CA ALA A 255 -7.92 2.15 5.64
C ALA A 255 -9.13 2.37 4.75
N LEU A 256 -9.68 1.29 4.21
CA LEU A 256 -10.84 1.29 3.33
C LEU A 256 -12.05 0.61 3.98
N SER A 257 -13.23 1.05 3.58
CA SER A 257 -14.51 0.40 3.87
C SER A 257 -15.51 0.67 2.75
N ALA A 258 -16.30 -0.33 2.39
CA ALA A 258 -17.42 -0.17 1.46
C ALA A 258 -18.72 0.33 2.15
N VAL A 259 -18.67 0.56 3.46
CA VAL A 259 -19.89 0.81 4.28
C VAL A 259 -19.92 2.24 4.84
N SER A 260 -18.85 2.68 5.50
CA SER A 260 -18.80 4.00 6.15
C SER A 260 -17.35 4.41 6.52
N ILE A 261 -17.17 5.69 6.86
CA ILE A 261 -15.92 6.22 7.42
C ILE A 261 -15.61 5.55 8.77
N GLU A 262 -16.61 5.33 9.63
CA GLU A 262 -16.43 4.60 10.89
C GLU A 262 -15.98 3.16 10.66
N GLY A 263 -16.45 2.52 9.58
CA GLY A 263 -16.00 1.21 9.14
C GLY A 263 -14.50 1.22 8.77
N ALA A 264 -14.06 2.21 8.03
CA ALA A 264 -12.64 2.40 7.70
C ALA A 264 -11.79 2.68 8.96
N GLN A 265 -12.27 3.52 9.88
CA GLN A 265 -11.62 3.81 11.15
C GLN A 265 -11.47 2.57 12.03
N ASN A 266 -12.52 1.73 12.10
CA ASN A 266 -12.48 0.47 12.83
C ASN A 266 -11.50 -0.53 12.20
N ASN A 267 -11.42 -0.58 10.86
CA ASN A 267 -10.45 -1.40 10.15
C ASN A 267 -9.01 -0.96 10.49
N LEU A 268 -8.73 0.34 10.45
CA LEU A 268 -7.44 0.91 10.82
C LEU A 268 -7.02 0.53 12.25
N ALA A 269 -7.91 0.76 13.22
CA ALA A 269 -7.66 0.51 14.63
C ALA A 269 -7.41 -0.98 14.93
N LYS A 270 -8.10 -1.88 14.23
CA LYS A 270 -7.97 -3.33 14.45
C LYS A 270 -6.77 -3.95 13.74
N GLU A 271 -6.52 -3.56 12.50
CA GLU A 271 -5.53 -4.23 11.66
C GLU A 271 -4.14 -3.62 11.75
N LEU A 272 -4.06 -2.30 11.94
CA LEU A 272 -2.79 -1.58 11.92
C LEU A 272 -2.72 -0.47 12.98
N PRO A 273 -2.80 -0.80 14.29
CA PRO A 273 -2.75 0.21 15.36
C PRO A 273 -1.38 0.87 15.52
N GLY A 274 -0.29 0.21 15.11
CA GLY A 274 1.09 0.68 15.25
C GLY A 274 1.70 1.20 13.95
N TRP A 275 2.97 1.66 14.03
CA TRP A 275 3.72 2.23 12.91
C TRP A 275 4.94 1.37 12.51
N ASP A 276 4.96 0.09 12.88
CA ASP A 276 6.06 -0.82 12.55
C ASP A 276 5.86 -1.40 11.14
N PHE A 277 6.45 -0.74 10.15
CA PHE A 277 6.39 -1.12 8.75
C PHE A 277 7.01 -2.50 8.50
N VAL A 278 8.17 -2.77 9.10
CA VAL A 278 8.88 -4.05 8.93
C VAL A 278 8.07 -5.21 9.47
N LYS A 279 7.49 -5.05 10.66
CA LYS A 279 6.61 -6.06 11.25
C LYS A 279 5.40 -6.35 10.38
N THR A 280 4.77 -5.31 9.80
CA THR A 280 3.61 -5.46 8.92
C THR A 280 3.98 -6.20 7.64
N LYS A 281 5.10 -5.82 6.99
CA LYS A 281 5.64 -6.51 5.81
C LYS A 281 5.90 -7.98 6.10
N THR A 282 6.59 -8.30 7.21
CA THR A 282 6.88 -9.69 7.60
C THR A 282 5.61 -10.48 7.87
N ALA A 283 4.59 -9.85 8.47
CA ALA A 283 3.29 -10.49 8.70
C ALA A 283 2.57 -10.78 7.36
N ALA A 284 2.60 -9.85 6.40
CA ALA A 284 2.04 -10.04 5.08
C ALA A 284 2.73 -11.19 4.33
N GLU A 285 4.06 -11.23 4.34
CA GLU A 285 4.86 -12.32 3.77
C GLU A 285 4.50 -13.67 4.40
N LYS A 286 4.38 -13.72 5.74
CA LYS A 286 3.97 -14.94 6.43
C LYS A 286 2.58 -15.43 6.01
N ILE A 287 1.61 -14.54 5.91
CA ILE A 287 0.24 -14.89 5.49
C ILE A 287 0.26 -15.48 4.07
N TRP A 288 1.02 -14.88 3.15
CA TRP A 288 1.20 -15.43 1.81
C TRP A 288 1.90 -16.79 1.83
N ASN A 289 2.94 -16.95 2.64
CA ASN A 289 3.64 -18.21 2.75
C ASN A 289 2.74 -19.34 3.28
N ASP A 290 1.90 -19.05 4.24
CA ASP A 290 0.93 -19.99 4.79
C ASP A 290 -0.13 -20.38 3.74
N GLU A 291 -0.60 -19.42 2.93
CA GLU A 291 -1.58 -19.67 1.88
C GLU A 291 -1.00 -20.48 0.72
N LEU A 292 0.19 -20.11 0.25
CA LEU A 292 0.91 -20.84 -0.80
C LEU A 292 1.29 -22.27 -0.38
N GLY A 293 1.53 -22.48 0.90
CA GLY A 293 1.87 -23.79 1.48
C GLY A 293 0.69 -24.74 1.64
N ARG A 294 -0.56 -24.33 1.32
CA ARG A 294 -1.73 -25.24 1.41
C ARG A 294 -1.68 -26.41 0.44
N ILE A 295 -1.01 -26.24 -0.68
CA ILE A 295 -0.80 -27.30 -1.67
C ILE A 295 0.68 -27.35 -1.98
N GLU A 296 1.32 -28.45 -1.66
CA GLU A 296 2.71 -28.70 -1.96
C GLU A 296 2.81 -29.79 -3.06
N VAL A 297 3.55 -29.46 -4.12
CA VAL A 297 3.84 -30.39 -5.22
C VAL A 297 5.33 -30.66 -5.23
N THR A 298 5.70 -31.94 -5.28
CA THR A 298 7.09 -32.36 -5.51
C THR A 298 7.15 -33.07 -6.85
N SER A 299 8.04 -32.66 -7.73
CA SER A 299 8.32 -33.31 -9.00
C SER A 299 9.80 -33.70 -9.06
N ASN A 300 10.08 -34.78 -9.77
CA ASN A 300 11.43 -35.22 -10.10
C ASN A 300 11.83 -34.80 -11.53
N ASP A 301 10.98 -34.03 -12.23
CA ASP A 301 11.22 -33.52 -13.58
C ASP A 301 11.93 -32.15 -13.55
#